data_0285c04bc4bce1a0baa65f4216c476d6
#
_entry.id   0285c04bc4bce1a0baa65f4216c476d6
#
_cell.length_a   1.000
_cell.length_b   1.000
_cell.length_c   1.000
_cell.angle_alpha   90.00
_cell.angle_beta   90.00
_cell.angle_gamma   90.00
#
_symmetry.space_group_name_H-M   'P 1'
#
loop_
_entity.id
_entity.type
_entity.pdbx_description
1 polymer ?
#
loop_
_entity_poly.entity_id
_entity_poly.type
_entity_poly.pdbx_seq_one_letter_code
_entity_poly.pdbx_strand_id
1 'polypeptide(L)'
;MRELFFGYSFIIISVFFYSSNLFAAEKPGSVNNVDDSVHLSAEYTIRGERLFYGLVYQGEKSVNCAGCHNVRLNLSDTVNWNPDAYEISLKYKNLNPEDLEKVLLNPGGLKLSESHADIDLSIEDITMIKAYMDIIAGQGIIEPKPEANRTIFFILLVILLLFSLTDLIITKKVSAKWVHLVIILGAGFFITNILVEEAIEIGRSKNYAPNQPVKFSHAIHAGQNRTDCFYCHSSAEYSKSAGIASTATCMNCHLIVRNGNRSGTWEINKVISSSDNNDPIDWIRVHHNPDHVFFSHAQHVVIGEVECQDCHGDVEEMHRIKQVSDLSMGWCIECHRESEVSFHTNEFYSSYEELVNEVKQGEVNAVTVEKIGGTECMKCHY
;
A
#
# COMPACT_ATOMS: atom_id res chain seq x y z
N MET A 1 -32.63 3.85 41.33
CA MET A 1 -31.33 4.47 41.02
C MET A 1 -30.08 3.57 41.22
N ARG A 2 -30.24 2.36 41.74
CA ARG A 2 -29.11 1.43 41.96
C ARG A 2 -28.91 0.43 40.81
N GLU A 3 -29.91 0.20 40.00
CA GLU A 3 -29.84 -0.81 38.92
C GLU A 3 -29.29 -0.30 37.58
N LEU A 4 -29.26 1.02 37.34
CA LEU A 4 -28.65 1.61 36.15
C LEU A 4 -27.11 1.65 36.18
N PHE A 5 -26.52 1.52 37.37
CA PHE A 5 -25.06 1.52 37.54
C PHE A 5 -24.39 0.18 37.17
N PHE A 6 -25.11 -0.93 37.24
CA PHE A 6 -24.57 -2.26 36.89
C PHE A 6 -24.48 -2.48 35.37
N GLY A 7 -25.39 -1.88 34.59
CA GLY A 7 -25.43 -2.07 33.15
C GLY A 7 -24.27 -1.38 32.41
N TYR A 8 -23.89 -0.20 32.85
CA TYR A 8 -22.76 0.55 32.22
C TYR A 8 -21.39 0.00 32.57
N SER A 9 -21.20 -0.56 33.77
CA SER A 9 -19.95 -1.23 34.13
C SER A 9 -19.69 -2.48 33.31
N PHE A 10 -20.75 -3.21 32.90
CA PHE A 10 -20.59 -4.42 32.09
C PHE A 10 -20.22 -4.13 30.64
N ILE A 11 -20.72 -3.02 30.05
CA ILE A 11 -20.38 -2.62 28.68
C ILE A 11 -18.95 -2.12 28.60
N ILE A 12 -18.48 -1.34 29.58
CA ILE A 12 -17.09 -0.84 29.63
C ILE A 12 -16.11 -2.00 29.88
N ILE A 13 -16.46 -2.98 30.69
CA ILE A 13 -15.63 -4.16 30.94
C ILE A 13 -15.61 -5.07 29.72
N SER A 14 -16.69 -5.20 28.94
CA SER A 14 -16.74 -6.01 27.73
C SER A 14 -15.87 -5.41 26.59
N VAL A 15 -15.83 -4.10 26.46
CA VAL A 15 -14.96 -3.44 25.48
C VAL A 15 -13.47 -3.54 25.89
N PHE A 16 -13.19 -3.52 27.21
CA PHE A 16 -11.82 -3.71 27.70
C PHE A 16 -11.34 -5.17 27.58
N PHE A 17 -12.24 -6.15 27.70
CA PHE A 17 -11.89 -7.57 27.50
C PHE A 17 -11.74 -7.96 26.04
N TYR A 18 -12.40 -7.26 25.10
CA TYR A 18 -12.23 -7.52 23.67
C TYR A 18 -10.91 -6.94 23.12
N SER A 19 -10.43 -5.84 23.69
CA SER A 19 -9.14 -5.24 23.31
C SER A 19 -7.93 -5.92 23.97
N SER A 20 -8.11 -6.62 25.09
CA SER A 20 -7.01 -7.32 25.76
C SER A 20 -6.65 -8.66 25.13
N ASN A 21 -7.51 -9.25 24.29
CA ASN A 21 -7.18 -10.46 23.53
C ASN A 21 -6.36 -10.19 22.25
N LEU A 22 -6.19 -8.92 21.86
CA LEU A 22 -5.30 -8.53 20.77
C LEU A 22 -3.83 -8.34 21.19
N PHE A 23 -3.54 -8.44 22.51
CA PHE A 23 -2.20 -8.30 23.08
C PHE A 23 -1.72 -9.50 23.89
N ALA A 24 -2.36 -10.65 23.74
CA ALA A 24 -1.78 -11.89 24.24
C ALA A 24 -0.63 -12.32 23.33
N ALA A 25 0.51 -11.65 23.46
CA ALA A 25 1.79 -12.26 23.14
C ALA A 25 1.87 -13.52 24.02
N GLU A 26 1.89 -14.70 23.40
CA GLU A 26 2.22 -15.92 24.09
C GLU A 26 3.49 -15.69 24.90
N LYS A 27 3.34 -15.78 26.23
CA LYS A 27 4.50 -15.88 27.09
C LYS A 27 5.22 -17.17 26.69
N PRO A 28 6.51 -17.11 26.35
CA PRO A 28 7.27 -18.32 26.17
C PRO A 28 7.15 -19.14 27.46
N GLY A 29 6.65 -20.37 27.32
CA GLY A 29 6.57 -21.31 28.43
C GLY A 29 7.95 -21.42 29.08
N SER A 30 7.99 -21.48 30.40
CA SER A 30 9.20 -21.73 31.17
C SER A 30 9.79 -23.09 30.78
N VAL A 31 10.70 -23.08 29.82
CA VAL A 31 11.52 -24.25 29.49
C VAL A 31 12.73 -24.20 30.41
N ASN A 32 12.62 -24.94 31.51
CA ASN A 32 13.80 -25.31 32.31
C ASN A 32 14.56 -26.39 31.53
N ASN A 33 15.63 -26.03 30.93
CA ASN A 33 16.71 -26.70 30.23
C ASN A 33 16.92 -26.06 28.85
N VAL A 34 17.45 -24.85 28.85
CA VAL A 34 17.91 -24.19 27.62
C VAL A 34 19.29 -24.81 27.34
N ASP A 35 19.38 -25.61 26.29
CA ASP A 35 20.61 -26.13 25.74
C ASP A 35 21.52 -24.94 25.36
N ASP A 36 22.81 -25.01 25.73
CA ASP A 36 23.79 -23.94 25.43
C ASP A 36 23.85 -23.62 23.92
N SER A 37 23.52 -24.58 23.06
CA SER A 37 23.42 -24.39 21.61
C SER A 37 22.32 -23.40 21.20
N VAL A 38 21.19 -23.37 21.92
CA VAL A 38 20.08 -22.44 21.66
C VAL A 38 20.42 -21.00 22.11
N HIS A 39 21.19 -20.89 23.22
CA HIS A 39 21.68 -19.59 23.68
C HIS A 39 22.70 -18.98 22.72
N LEU A 40 23.64 -19.78 22.22
CA LEU A 40 24.61 -19.36 21.21
C LEU A 40 23.92 -18.93 19.92
N SER A 41 22.89 -19.65 19.44
CA SER A 41 22.15 -19.30 18.24
C SER A 41 21.38 -17.99 18.37
N ALA A 42 20.80 -17.71 19.54
CA ALA A 42 20.07 -16.46 19.81
C ALA A 42 21.02 -15.25 19.88
N GLU A 43 22.19 -15.41 20.51
CA GLU A 43 23.21 -14.37 20.57
C GLU A 43 23.77 -14.03 19.20
N TYR A 44 24.06 -15.04 18.38
CA TYR A 44 24.49 -14.88 16.98
C TYR A 44 23.49 -14.11 16.16
N THR A 45 22.21 -14.43 16.29
CA THR A 45 21.14 -13.75 15.55
C THR A 45 20.98 -12.29 15.96
N ILE A 46 20.97 -12.01 17.26
CA ILE A 46 20.84 -10.63 17.77
C ILE A 46 22.04 -9.78 17.32
N ARG A 47 23.25 -10.34 17.36
CA ARG A 47 24.43 -9.65 16.87
C ARG A 47 24.41 -9.46 15.36
N GLY A 48 23.94 -10.46 14.60
CA GLY A 48 23.72 -10.39 13.16
C GLY A 48 22.72 -9.28 12.78
N GLU A 49 21.62 -9.16 13.50
CA GLU A 49 20.67 -8.06 13.34
C GLU A 49 21.34 -6.70 13.55
N ARG A 50 22.09 -6.56 14.64
CA ARG A 50 22.80 -5.30 14.95
C ARG A 50 23.86 -4.95 13.91
N LEU A 51 24.57 -5.94 13.39
CA LEU A 51 25.51 -5.77 12.28
C LEU A 51 24.79 -5.32 11.01
N PHE A 52 23.69 -5.99 10.67
CA PHE A 52 22.88 -5.66 9.49
C PHE A 52 22.35 -4.21 9.54
N TYR A 53 21.98 -3.72 10.73
CA TYR A 53 21.54 -2.33 10.94
C TYR A 53 22.69 -1.32 11.13
N GLY A 54 23.94 -1.76 11.08
CA GLY A 54 25.11 -0.90 11.31
C GLY A 54 25.21 -0.36 12.75
N LEU A 55 24.64 -1.09 13.71
CA LEU A 55 24.66 -0.72 15.13
C LEU A 55 25.90 -1.25 15.89
N VAL A 56 26.74 -2.00 15.22
CA VAL A 56 28.03 -2.49 15.74
C VAL A 56 29.13 -1.69 15.08
N TYR A 57 29.93 -1.00 15.91
CA TYR A 57 31.05 -0.21 15.42
C TYR A 57 32.23 -1.15 15.10
N GLN A 58 32.72 -1.10 13.87
CA GLN A 58 33.87 -1.86 13.39
C GLN A 58 34.94 -0.88 12.87
N GLY A 59 35.76 -0.34 13.76
CA GLY A 59 36.81 0.59 13.37
C GLY A 59 36.29 1.93 12.84
N GLU A 60 36.86 2.43 11.74
CA GLU A 60 36.51 3.77 11.20
C GLU A 60 35.19 3.80 10.41
N LYS A 61 34.63 2.66 9.98
CA LYS A 61 33.39 2.58 9.19
C LYS A 61 32.45 1.51 9.73
N SER A 62 31.16 1.84 9.90
CA SER A 62 30.12 0.86 10.15
C SER A 62 29.43 0.49 8.85
N VAL A 63 29.28 -0.81 8.60
CA VAL A 63 28.50 -1.30 7.45
C VAL A 63 27.03 -1.30 7.82
N ASN A 64 26.20 -0.56 7.07
CA ASN A 64 24.76 -0.48 7.29
C ASN A 64 23.99 -1.08 6.09
N CYS A 65 23.74 -2.39 6.14
CA CYS A 65 23.02 -3.09 5.10
C CYS A 65 21.54 -2.62 5.01
N ALA A 66 20.90 -2.38 6.16
CA ALA A 66 19.51 -1.93 6.25
C ALA A 66 19.28 -0.54 5.60
N GLY A 67 20.33 0.27 5.44
CA GLY A 67 20.26 1.56 4.75
C GLY A 67 19.93 1.42 3.27
N CYS A 68 20.38 0.33 2.64
CA CYS A 68 20.08 0.01 1.24
C CYS A 68 19.04 -1.13 1.10
N HIS A 69 19.07 -2.11 1.98
CA HIS A 69 18.20 -3.29 1.97
C HIS A 69 17.14 -3.18 3.08
N ASN A 70 16.01 -2.57 2.75
CA ASN A 70 14.94 -2.34 3.73
C ASN A 70 14.46 -3.66 4.33
N VAL A 71 14.38 -3.72 5.67
CA VAL A 71 13.82 -4.85 6.41
C VAL A 71 12.30 -4.76 6.54
N ARG A 72 11.76 -3.54 6.44
CA ARG A 72 10.33 -3.26 6.55
C ARG A 72 9.79 -2.69 5.24
N LEU A 73 8.51 -2.93 4.97
CA LEU A 73 7.80 -2.26 3.90
C LEU A 73 7.99 -0.75 3.99
N ASN A 74 8.47 -0.15 2.90
CA ASN A 74 8.54 1.30 2.77
C ASN A 74 7.24 1.80 2.14
N LEU A 75 6.39 2.44 2.93
CA LEU A 75 5.13 3.05 2.47
C LEU A 75 5.31 4.49 1.94
N SER A 76 6.54 5.00 1.89
CA SER A 76 6.80 6.33 1.33
C SER A 76 6.61 6.32 -0.20
N ASP A 77 6.33 7.49 -0.78
CA ASP A 77 6.23 7.67 -2.24
C ASP A 77 7.57 7.43 -2.96
N THR A 78 8.67 7.42 -2.21
CA THR A 78 10.01 7.12 -2.74
C THR A 78 10.23 5.61 -2.82
N VAL A 79 10.50 5.10 -4.02
CA VAL A 79 10.81 3.69 -4.24
C VAL A 79 12.29 3.42 -3.97
N ASN A 80 12.58 2.51 -3.05
CA ASN A 80 13.92 1.95 -2.92
C ASN A 80 14.11 0.88 -4.01
N TRP A 81 14.99 1.16 -4.95
CA TRP A 81 15.27 0.28 -6.10
C TRP A 81 16.20 -0.89 -5.75
N ASN A 82 16.85 -0.85 -4.59
CA ASN A 82 17.64 -1.98 -4.13
C ASN A 82 16.70 -3.14 -3.73
N PRO A 83 17.14 -4.39 -3.88
CA PRO A 83 16.40 -5.52 -3.33
C PRO A 83 16.22 -5.33 -1.82
N ASP A 84 15.04 -5.66 -1.30
CA ASP A 84 14.84 -5.59 0.15
C ASP A 84 15.53 -6.75 0.87
N ALA A 85 15.57 -6.66 2.20
CA ALA A 85 16.24 -7.66 3.02
C ALA A 85 15.62 -9.05 2.86
N TYR A 86 14.31 -9.14 2.66
CA TYR A 86 13.62 -10.40 2.43
C TYR A 86 14.01 -11.03 1.09
N GLU A 87 14.02 -10.22 0.01
CA GLU A 87 14.43 -10.67 -1.32
C GLU A 87 15.85 -11.24 -1.35
N ILE A 88 16.82 -10.53 -0.75
CA ILE A 88 18.20 -11.02 -0.66
C ILE A 88 18.31 -12.25 0.22
N SER A 89 17.58 -12.30 1.33
CA SER A 89 17.56 -13.44 2.25
C SER A 89 17.03 -14.71 1.58
N LEU A 90 15.95 -14.59 0.79
CA LEU A 90 15.41 -15.71 0.02
C LEU A 90 16.39 -16.19 -1.06
N LYS A 91 16.96 -15.25 -1.82
CA LYS A 91 17.88 -15.58 -2.92
C LYS A 91 19.11 -16.32 -2.45
N TYR A 92 19.66 -15.91 -1.31
CA TYR A 92 20.91 -16.45 -0.78
C TYR A 92 20.71 -17.42 0.40
N LYS A 93 19.46 -17.89 0.60
CA LYS A 93 19.09 -18.80 1.69
C LYS A 93 19.97 -20.06 1.78
N ASN A 94 20.28 -20.65 0.63
CA ASN A 94 21.01 -21.92 0.54
C ASN A 94 22.54 -21.76 0.48
N LEU A 95 23.06 -20.52 0.52
CA LEU A 95 24.49 -20.30 0.55
C LEU A 95 25.05 -20.51 1.96
N ASN A 96 26.26 -21.07 2.04
CA ASN A 96 27.04 -21.04 3.26
C ASN A 96 27.70 -19.66 3.45
N PRO A 97 28.24 -19.33 4.64
CA PRO A 97 28.84 -18.03 4.91
C PRO A 97 30.03 -17.70 3.98
N GLU A 98 30.84 -18.66 3.59
CA GLU A 98 32.01 -18.47 2.72
C GLU A 98 31.59 -18.12 1.27
N ASP A 99 30.50 -18.70 0.78
CA ASP A 99 29.97 -18.38 -0.53
C ASP A 99 29.19 -17.04 -0.50
N LEU A 100 28.55 -16.72 0.62
CA LEU A 100 27.92 -15.40 0.82
C LEU A 100 28.98 -14.29 0.85
N GLU A 101 30.15 -14.51 1.47
CA GLU A 101 31.30 -13.61 1.44
C GLU A 101 31.72 -13.29 0.00
N LYS A 102 31.88 -14.33 -0.84
CA LYS A 102 32.22 -14.14 -2.26
C LYS A 102 31.20 -13.28 -3.00
N VAL A 103 29.92 -13.46 -2.72
CA VAL A 103 28.84 -12.65 -3.31
C VAL A 103 28.89 -11.21 -2.81
N LEU A 104 29.17 -11.00 -1.53
CA LEU A 104 29.28 -9.67 -0.93
C LEU A 104 30.46 -8.88 -1.50
N LEU A 105 31.61 -9.54 -1.66
CA LEU A 105 32.82 -8.90 -2.21
C LEU A 105 32.78 -8.75 -3.72
N ASN A 106 32.00 -9.57 -4.43
CA ASN A 106 31.84 -9.49 -5.88
C ASN A 106 30.39 -9.73 -6.33
N PRO A 107 29.49 -8.78 -6.05
CA PRO A 107 28.05 -8.95 -6.26
C PRO A 107 27.61 -8.98 -7.73
N GLY A 108 28.53 -8.89 -8.68
CA GLY A 108 28.26 -8.93 -10.12
C GLY A 108 27.60 -7.64 -10.65
N GLY A 109 28.30 -6.94 -11.52
CA GLY A 109 27.86 -5.67 -12.09
C GLY A 109 28.53 -4.45 -11.45
N LEU A 110 28.96 -3.49 -12.28
CA LEU A 110 29.77 -2.33 -11.88
C LEU A 110 29.14 -1.54 -10.72
N LYS A 111 27.85 -1.26 -10.79
CA LYS A 111 27.15 -0.43 -9.80
C LYS A 111 27.03 -1.09 -8.42
N LEU A 112 26.85 -2.41 -8.39
CA LEU A 112 26.78 -3.19 -7.13
C LEU A 112 28.17 -3.37 -6.52
N SER A 113 29.20 -3.55 -7.37
CA SER A 113 30.60 -3.66 -6.92
C SER A 113 31.06 -2.37 -6.24
N GLU A 114 30.73 -1.21 -6.79
CA GLU A 114 31.05 0.08 -6.17
C GLU A 114 30.37 0.26 -4.81
N SER A 115 29.09 -0.13 -4.70
CA SER A 115 28.32 0.00 -3.46
C SER A 115 28.79 -0.92 -2.33
N HIS A 116 29.46 -2.03 -2.68
CA HIS A 116 29.96 -3.04 -1.73
C HIS A 116 31.49 -3.03 -1.59
N ALA A 117 32.19 -2.14 -2.31
CA ALA A 117 33.66 -2.08 -2.34
C ALA A 117 34.30 -1.80 -0.97
N ASP A 118 33.61 -1.10 -0.10
CA ASP A 118 34.09 -0.68 1.22
C ASP A 118 33.64 -1.63 2.35
N ILE A 119 33.08 -2.80 2.01
CA ILE A 119 32.64 -3.79 3.02
C ILE A 119 33.86 -4.56 3.52
N ASP A 120 34.19 -4.37 4.79
CA ASP A 120 35.22 -5.09 5.52
C ASP A 120 34.56 -5.82 6.70
N LEU A 121 34.18 -7.08 6.48
CA LEU A 121 33.52 -7.94 7.45
C LEU A 121 34.33 -9.23 7.63
N SER A 122 34.50 -9.66 8.87
CA SER A 122 35.05 -10.97 9.14
C SER A 122 34.08 -12.09 8.76
N ILE A 123 34.58 -13.29 8.49
CA ILE A 123 33.71 -14.45 8.19
C ILE A 123 32.76 -14.76 9.35
N GLU A 124 33.15 -14.43 10.59
CA GLU A 124 32.32 -14.58 11.77
C GLU A 124 31.15 -13.58 11.73
N ASP A 125 31.38 -12.31 11.37
CA ASP A 125 30.32 -11.31 11.20
C ASP A 125 29.35 -11.70 10.07
N ILE A 126 29.87 -12.22 8.96
CA ILE A 126 29.05 -12.72 7.83
C ILE A 126 28.19 -13.90 8.27
N THR A 127 28.74 -14.79 9.10
CA THR A 127 27.97 -15.91 9.66
C THR A 127 26.81 -15.44 10.53
N MET A 128 27.05 -14.41 11.35
CA MET A 128 26.00 -13.79 12.18
C MET A 128 24.94 -13.07 11.32
N ILE A 129 25.37 -12.32 10.32
CA ILE A 129 24.45 -11.66 9.36
C ILE A 129 23.62 -12.72 8.64
N LYS A 130 24.23 -13.83 8.19
CA LYS A 130 23.52 -14.94 7.55
C LYS A 130 22.45 -15.55 8.46
N ALA A 131 22.76 -15.78 9.74
CA ALA A 131 21.79 -16.27 10.71
C ALA A 131 20.59 -15.33 10.85
N TYR A 132 20.80 -14.02 10.82
CA TYR A 132 19.72 -13.03 10.81
C TYR A 132 18.94 -13.05 9.50
N MET A 133 19.60 -13.12 8.35
CA MET A 133 18.95 -13.25 7.05
C MET A 133 18.07 -14.51 6.96
N ASP A 134 18.47 -15.62 7.57
CA ASP A 134 17.67 -16.85 7.61
C ASP A 134 16.36 -16.66 8.40
N ILE A 135 16.38 -15.86 9.46
CA ILE A 135 15.15 -15.46 10.16
C ILE A 135 14.25 -14.61 9.27
N ILE A 136 14.81 -13.59 8.60
CA ILE A 136 14.04 -12.76 7.66
C ILE A 136 13.41 -13.63 6.58
N ALA A 137 14.14 -14.58 6.01
CA ALA A 137 13.63 -15.52 5.01
C ALA A 137 12.49 -16.41 5.53
N GLY A 138 12.45 -16.67 6.83
CA GLY A 138 11.40 -17.46 7.48
C GLY A 138 10.18 -16.64 7.91
N GLN A 139 10.38 -15.39 8.32
CA GLN A 139 9.33 -14.52 8.84
C GLN A 139 8.55 -13.76 7.75
N GLY A 140 9.15 -13.57 6.58
CA GLY A 140 8.60 -12.75 5.52
C GLY A 140 8.84 -11.26 5.73
N ILE A 141 8.17 -10.44 4.92
CA ILE A 141 8.26 -8.98 4.99
C ILE A 141 7.55 -8.49 6.25
N ILE A 142 8.24 -7.68 7.05
CA ILE A 142 7.64 -7.05 8.24
C ILE A 142 6.83 -5.84 7.78
N GLU A 143 5.52 -5.90 7.98
CA GLU A 143 4.65 -4.75 7.75
C GLU A 143 4.97 -3.62 8.73
N PRO A 144 4.88 -2.34 8.29
CA PRO A 144 5.04 -1.22 9.19
C PRO A 144 3.94 -1.28 10.26
N LYS A 145 4.31 -1.05 11.52
CA LYS A 145 3.31 -0.93 12.58
C LYS A 145 2.42 0.28 12.27
N PRO A 146 1.08 0.14 12.39
CA PRO A 146 0.18 1.27 12.23
C PRO A 146 0.60 2.40 13.18
N GLU A 147 0.50 3.64 12.71
CA GLU A 147 0.84 4.80 13.53
C GLU A 147 -0.07 4.85 14.76
N ALA A 148 0.49 4.57 15.91
CA ALA A 148 -0.26 4.55 17.18
C ALA A 148 -0.72 5.95 17.62
N ASN A 149 -0.18 7.01 17.04
CA ASN A 149 -0.41 8.40 17.47
C ASN A 149 -1.89 8.79 17.41
N ARG A 150 -2.60 8.43 16.32
CA ARG A 150 -4.03 8.74 16.13
C ARG A 150 -4.90 7.97 17.13
N THR A 151 -4.60 6.70 17.33
CA THR A 151 -5.30 5.85 18.31
C THR A 151 -5.07 6.32 19.75
N ILE A 152 -3.83 6.69 20.09
CA ILE A 152 -3.49 7.24 21.41
C ILE A 152 -4.25 8.57 21.63
N PHE A 153 -4.26 9.45 20.64
CA PHE A 153 -4.98 10.73 20.73
C PHE A 153 -6.49 10.50 20.93
N PHE A 154 -7.11 9.58 20.20
CA PHE A 154 -8.51 9.21 20.39
C PHE A 154 -8.78 8.71 21.81
N ILE A 155 -7.94 7.81 22.34
CA ILE A 155 -8.07 7.29 23.70
C ILE A 155 -7.97 8.42 24.73
N LEU A 156 -7.02 9.35 24.56
CA LEU A 156 -6.88 10.49 25.46
C LEU A 156 -8.10 11.41 25.45
N LEU A 157 -8.71 11.65 24.29
CA LEU A 157 -9.94 12.42 24.18
C LEU A 157 -11.11 11.73 24.88
N VAL A 158 -11.24 10.42 24.74
CA VAL A 158 -12.29 9.62 25.43
C VAL A 158 -12.08 9.69 26.94
N ILE A 159 -10.86 9.53 27.45
CA ILE A 159 -10.54 9.63 28.87
C ILE A 159 -10.90 11.03 29.39
N LEU A 160 -10.51 12.08 28.66
CA LEU A 160 -10.79 13.47 29.02
C LEU A 160 -12.30 13.74 29.08
N LEU A 161 -13.06 13.23 28.12
CA LEU A 161 -14.51 13.34 28.07
C LEU A 161 -15.17 12.64 29.27
N LEU A 162 -14.78 11.38 29.55
CA LEU A 162 -15.29 10.61 30.68
C LEU A 162 -14.94 11.27 32.03
N PHE A 163 -13.73 11.80 32.16
CA PHE A 163 -13.33 12.53 33.37
C PHE A 163 -14.22 13.77 33.58
N SER A 164 -14.42 14.57 32.52
CA SER A 164 -15.26 15.76 32.57
C SER A 164 -16.72 15.45 32.93
N LEU A 165 -17.30 14.40 32.34
CA LEU A 165 -18.66 13.95 32.65
C LEU A 165 -18.78 13.43 34.09
N THR A 166 -17.78 12.66 34.55
CA THR A 166 -17.76 12.13 35.92
C THR A 166 -17.66 13.26 36.93
N ASP A 167 -16.81 14.29 36.67
CA ASP A 167 -16.71 15.42 37.59
C ASP A 167 -17.99 16.26 37.60
N LEU A 168 -18.60 16.50 36.44
CA LEU A 168 -19.85 17.28 36.34
C LEU A 168 -21.01 16.63 37.08
N ILE A 169 -21.13 15.29 37.03
CA ILE A 169 -22.28 14.54 37.55
C ILE A 169 -22.04 14.09 39.02
N ILE A 170 -20.88 13.51 39.29
CA ILE A 170 -20.60 12.80 40.54
C ILE A 170 -19.74 13.62 41.50
N THR A 171 -18.51 13.98 41.09
CA THR A 171 -17.52 14.50 42.04
C THR A 171 -17.65 15.99 42.31
N LYS A 172 -18.09 16.77 41.33
CA LYS A 172 -18.37 18.22 41.41
C LYS A 172 -17.22 19.02 42.01
N LYS A 173 -15.97 18.56 41.81
CA LYS A 173 -14.76 19.20 42.35
C LYS A 173 -14.42 20.50 41.65
N VAL A 174 -14.62 20.57 40.32
CA VAL A 174 -14.38 21.75 39.53
C VAL A 174 -15.66 22.60 39.49
N SER A 175 -15.64 23.75 40.16
CA SER A 175 -16.80 24.63 40.26
C SER A 175 -17.14 25.38 38.98
N ALA A 176 -16.16 25.54 38.08
CA ALA A 176 -16.30 26.26 36.81
C ALA A 176 -16.97 25.39 35.74
N LYS A 177 -18.30 25.37 35.68
CA LYS A 177 -19.07 24.53 34.72
C LYS A 177 -18.74 24.80 33.26
N TRP A 178 -18.32 26.00 32.90
CA TRP A 178 -17.92 26.35 31.56
C TRP A 178 -16.69 25.54 31.06
N VAL A 179 -15.78 25.15 32.00
CA VAL A 179 -14.62 24.31 31.66
C VAL A 179 -15.09 22.93 31.16
N HIS A 180 -16.06 22.33 31.85
CA HIS A 180 -16.64 21.07 31.40
C HIS A 180 -17.33 21.20 30.06
N LEU A 181 -18.06 22.32 29.83
CA LEU A 181 -18.71 22.56 28.57
C LEU A 181 -17.70 22.64 27.41
N VAL A 182 -16.60 23.37 27.59
CA VAL A 182 -15.52 23.46 26.57
C VAL A 182 -14.88 22.09 26.30
N ILE A 183 -14.60 21.33 27.36
CA ILE A 183 -14.01 19.98 27.19
C ILE A 183 -14.97 19.04 26.45
N ILE A 184 -16.25 19.01 26.85
CA ILE A 184 -17.26 18.14 26.23
C ILE A 184 -17.47 18.49 24.76
N LEU A 185 -17.61 19.79 24.43
CA LEU A 185 -17.76 20.23 23.05
C LEU A 185 -16.51 20.01 22.21
N GLY A 186 -15.32 20.31 22.76
CA GLY A 186 -14.06 20.13 22.07
C GLY A 186 -13.70 18.66 21.86
N ALA A 187 -13.73 17.87 22.90
CA ALA A 187 -13.46 16.42 22.77
C ALA A 187 -14.54 15.71 21.92
N GLY A 188 -15.81 16.08 22.10
CA GLY A 188 -16.90 15.55 21.27
C GLY A 188 -16.72 15.87 19.79
N PHE A 189 -16.34 17.11 19.46
CA PHE A 189 -16.04 17.50 18.07
C PHE A 189 -14.90 16.66 17.47
N PHE A 190 -13.75 16.54 18.13
CA PHE A 190 -12.63 15.76 17.61
C PHE A 190 -12.93 14.27 17.52
N ILE A 191 -13.60 13.69 18.54
CA ILE A 191 -14.02 12.28 18.50
C ILE A 191 -14.95 12.04 17.31
N THR A 192 -15.94 12.92 17.12
CA THR A 192 -16.89 12.79 15.99
C THR A 192 -16.18 12.90 14.66
N ASN A 193 -15.24 13.85 14.49
CA ASN A 193 -14.46 13.95 13.25
C ASN A 193 -13.65 12.67 12.98
N ILE A 194 -12.94 12.14 13.98
CA ILE A 194 -12.17 10.89 13.82
C ILE A 194 -13.10 9.74 13.40
N LEU A 195 -14.25 9.59 14.07
CA LEU A 195 -15.20 8.52 13.75
C LEU A 195 -15.82 8.67 12.36
N VAL A 196 -16.12 9.90 11.93
CA VAL A 196 -16.65 10.18 10.60
C VAL A 196 -15.62 9.89 9.53
N GLU A 197 -14.36 10.32 9.72
CA GLU A 197 -13.28 10.02 8.78
C GLU A 197 -13.07 8.51 8.65
N GLU A 198 -12.96 7.77 9.76
CA GLU A 198 -12.83 6.31 9.74
C GLU A 198 -14.05 5.63 9.07
N ALA A 199 -15.27 6.11 9.35
CA ALA A 199 -16.48 5.58 8.73
C ALA A 199 -16.53 5.82 7.21
N ILE A 200 -16.05 6.98 6.76
CA ILE A 200 -15.97 7.32 5.35
C ILE A 200 -14.91 6.47 4.64
N GLU A 201 -13.81 6.13 5.30
CA GLU A 201 -12.73 5.32 4.75
C GLU A 201 -13.04 3.82 4.69
N ILE A 202 -14.07 3.35 5.42
CA ILE A 202 -14.47 1.93 5.37
C ILE A 202 -14.84 1.54 3.93
N GLY A 203 -14.12 0.55 3.41
CA GLY A 203 -14.32 0.02 2.05
C GLY A 203 -13.76 0.89 0.93
N ARG A 204 -13.03 1.97 1.25
CA ARG A 204 -12.31 2.80 0.28
C ARG A 204 -10.82 2.47 0.31
N SER A 205 -10.23 2.42 -0.89
CA SER A 205 -8.82 2.09 -1.06
C SER A 205 -7.98 3.30 -1.53
N LYS A 206 -8.46 4.53 -1.23
CA LYS A 206 -7.72 5.75 -1.60
C LYS A 206 -6.33 5.74 -0.97
N ASN A 207 -5.32 6.10 -1.77
CA ASN A 207 -3.90 6.04 -1.41
C ASN A 207 -3.33 4.63 -1.19
N TYR A 208 -4.09 3.57 -1.49
CA TYR A 208 -3.56 2.21 -1.44
C TYR A 208 -2.45 2.05 -2.49
N ALA A 209 -1.26 1.75 -2.05
CA ALA A 209 -0.05 1.61 -2.86
C ALA A 209 0.77 0.40 -2.37
N PRO A 210 0.37 -0.83 -2.71
CA PRO A 210 1.07 -2.03 -2.25
C PRO A 210 2.44 -2.17 -2.90
N ASN A 211 3.35 -2.88 -2.26
CA ASN A 211 4.55 -3.34 -2.90
C ASN A 211 4.19 -4.44 -3.90
N GLN A 212 4.75 -4.33 -5.10
CA GLN A 212 4.54 -5.31 -6.16
C GLN A 212 5.67 -6.34 -6.20
N PRO A 213 5.43 -7.56 -6.69
CA PRO A 213 6.47 -8.58 -6.85
C PRO A 213 7.67 -8.12 -7.69
N VAL A 214 7.39 -7.27 -8.68
CA VAL A 214 8.39 -6.57 -9.49
C VAL A 214 8.21 -5.08 -9.29
N LYS A 215 9.27 -4.35 -8.96
CA LYS A 215 9.27 -2.89 -8.81
C LYS A 215 9.16 -2.24 -10.19
N PHE A 216 7.95 -2.30 -10.78
CA PHE A 216 7.65 -1.67 -12.05
C PHE A 216 7.37 -0.17 -11.85
N SER A 217 7.84 0.65 -12.79
CA SER A 217 7.66 2.10 -12.75
C SER A 217 6.96 2.61 -14.00
N HIS A 218 5.76 3.14 -13.85
CA HIS A 218 5.07 3.85 -14.93
C HIS A 218 5.82 5.13 -15.31
N ALA A 219 6.44 5.83 -14.36
CA ALA A 219 7.23 7.04 -14.64
C ALA A 219 8.42 6.78 -15.59
N ILE A 220 8.98 5.57 -15.58
CA ILE A 220 10.03 5.21 -16.55
C ILE A 220 9.42 4.81 -17.90
N HIS A 221 8.39 3.96 -17.90
CA HIS A 221 7.84 3.38 -19.12
C HIS A 221 6.92 4.36 -19.86
N ALA A 222 5.89 4.86 -19.21
CA ALA A 222 4.93 5.80 -19.80
C ALA A 222 5.49 7.24 -19.80
N GLY A 223 6.10 7.69 -18.69
CA GLY A 223 6.61 9.04 -18.57
C GLY A 223 7.87 9.29 -19.42
N GLN A 224 8.99 8.64 -19.09
CA GLN A 224 10.27 8.91 -19.75
C GLN A 224 10.36 8.30 -21.14
N ASN A 225 9.94 7.03 -21.30
CA ASN A 225 10.00 6.31 -22.57
C ASN A 225 8.77 6.58 -23.46
N ARG A 226 7.74 7.26 -22.95
CA ARG A 226 6.51 7.59 -23.68
C ARG A 226 5.82 6.38 -24.29
N THR A 227 5.86 5.23 -23.58
CA THR A 227 5.11 4.04 -23.98
C THR A 227 3.63 4.30 -23.76
N ASP A 228 2.82 4.13 -24.81
CA ASP A 228 1.39 4.33 -24.78
C ASP A 228 0.70 3.38 -23.77
N CYS A 229 -0.36 3.85 -23.11
CA CYS A 229 -1.10 3.09 -22.12
C CYS A 229 -1.68 1.79 -22.72
N PHE A 230 -2.24 1.87 -23.93
CA PHE A 230 -2.85 0.73 -24.63
C PHE A 230 -1.83 -0.30 -25.12
N TYR A 231 -0.55 0.05 -25.21
CA TYR A 231 0.47 -0.96 -25.51
C TYR A 231 0.50 -2.07 -24.46
N CYS A 232 0.29 -1.73 -23.20
CA CYS A 232 0.30 -2.67 -22.09
C CYS A 232 -1.12 -3.02 -21.60
N HIS A 233 -2.06 -2.08 -21.68
CA HIS A 233 -3.45 -2.21 -21.22
C HIS A 233 -4.45 -2.22 -22.38
N SER A 234 -4.13 -2.94 -23.47
CA SER A 234 -4.94 -2.97 -24.70
C SER A 234 -6.40 -3.40 -24.47
N SER A 235 -6.67 -4.23 -23.45
CA SER A 235 -8.03 -4.66 -23.15
C SER A 235 -8.94 -3.54 -22.62
N ALA A 236 -8.40 -2.38 -22.25
CA ALA A 236 -9.21 -1.22 -21.89
C ALA A 236 -10.08 -0.71 -23.03
N GLU A 237 -9.68 -0.93 -24.29
CA GLU A 237 -10.45 -0.50 -25.47
C GLU A 237 -11.69 -1.38 -25.74
N TYR A 238 -11.70 -2.64 -25.33
CA TYR A 238 -12.77 -3.58 -25.74
C TYR A 238 -13.35 -4.41 -24.59
N SER A 239 -12.86 -4.23 -23.37
CA SER A 239 -13.28 -5.02 -22.22
C SER A 239 -13.73 -4.15 -21.03
N LYS A 240 -14.45 -4.80 -20.10
CA LYS A 240 -14.76 -4.19 -18.81
C LYS A 240 -13.52 -3.95 -17.95
N SER A 241 -12.46 -4.74 -18.13
CA SER A 241 -11.22 -4.64 -17.35
C SER A 241 -10.05 -4.30 -18.26
N ALA A 242 -9.24 -3.31 -17.87
CA ALA A 242 -8.01 -2.98 -18.59
C ALA A 242 -6.96 -4.11 -18.52
N GLY A 243 -7.06 -4.98 -17.51
CA GLY A 243 -6.11 -6.05 -17.33
C GLY A 243 -4.71 -5.58 -16.94
N ILE A 244 -3.84 -6.55 -16.74
CA ILE A 244 -2.40 -6.32 -16.54
C ILE A 244 -1.68 -7.00 -17.70
N ALA A 245 -0.67 -6.33 -18.26
CA ALA A 245 0.11 -6.86 -19.37
C ALA A 245 0.72 -8.23 -19.04
N SER A 246 0.65 -9.14 -19.99
CA SER A 246 1.32 -10.44 -19.86
C SER A 246 2.84 -10.26 -19.85
N THR A 247 3.57 -11.22 -19.26
CA THR A 247 5.05 -11.23 -19.27
C THR A 247 5.59 -11.19 -20.71
N ALA A 248 4.87 -11.77 -21.69
CA ALA A 248 5.25 -11.73 -23.11
C ALA A 248 5.31 -10.28 -23.63
N THR A 249 4.41 -9.40 -23.22
CA THR A 249 4.45 -7.97 -23.60
C THR A 249 5.70 -7.30 -23.07
N CYS A 250 6.11 -7.60 -21.84
CA CYS A 250 7.35 -7.09 -21.26
C CYS A 250 8.57 -7.54 -22.06
N MET A 251 8.57 -8.78 -22.51
CA MET A 251 9.67 -9.39 -23.26
C MET A 251 9.87 -8.79 -24.67
N ASN A 252 8.90 -8.06 -25.23
CA ASN A 252 9.10 -7.36 -26.50
C ASN A 252 10.30 -6.38 -26.45
N CYS A 253 10.54 -5.78 -25.28
CA CYS A 253 11.68 -4.89 -25.06
C CYS A 253 12.77 -5.56 -24.19
N HIS A 254 12.39 -6.34 -23.17
CA HIS A 254 13.32 -6.92 -22.21
C HIS A 254 14.06 -8.18 -22.73
N LEU A 255 13.79 -8.63 -23.96
CA LEU A 255 14.72 -9.51 -24.69
C LEU A 255 16.08 -8.85 -24.92
N ILE A 256 16.10 -7.52 -25.13
CA ILE A 256 17.30 -6.74 -25.44
C ILE A 256 17.72 -5.91 -24.22
N VAL A 257 16.78 -5.19 -23.61
CA VAL A 257 17.04 -4.33 -22.44
C VAL A 257 17.11 -5.20 -21.19
N ARG A 258 18.31 -5.65 -20.84
CA ARG A 258 18.58 -6.56 -19.72
C ARG A 258 19.05 -5.86 -18.45
N ASN A 259 19.34 -4.57 -18.50
CA ASN A 259 19.88 -3.78 -17.41
C ASN A 259 19.16 -2.44 -17.31
N GLY A 260 18.55 -2.17 -16.16
CA GLY A 260 17.84 -0.94 -15.88
C GLY A 260 18.74 0.10 -15.19
N ASN A 261 18.50 1.37 -15.47
CA ASN A 261 19.28 2.47 -14.88
C ASN A 261 19.06 2.62 -13.36
N ARG A 262 17.96 2.10 -12.81
CA ARG A 262 17.59 2.20 -11.39
C ARG A 262 17.91 0.94 -10.61
N SER A 263 17.35 -0.19 -11.01
CA SER A 263 17.45 -1.48 -10.30
C SER A 263 18.57 -2.40 -10.85
N GLY A 264 19.33 -1.93 -11.85
CA GLY A 264 20.28 -2.80 -12.54
C GLY A 264 19.55 -3.97 -13.21
N THR A 265 20.07 -5.18 -13.03
CA THR A 265 19.49 -6.41 -13.58
C THR A 265 18.43 -7.06 -12.66
N TRP A 266 18.32 -6.63 -11.40
CA TRP A 266 17.54 -7.36 -10.38
C TRP A 266 16.06 -7.50 -10.75
N GLU A 267 15.37 -6.39 -10.96
CA GLU A 267 13.93 -6.41 -11.26
C GLU A 267 13.64 -6.98 -12.65
N ILE A 268 14.50 -6.67 -13.63
CA ILE A 268 14.38 -7.21 -14.99
C ILE A 268 14.57 -8.72 -15.01
N ASN A 269 15.48 -9.27 -14.21
CA ASN A 269 15.68 -10.71 -14.12
C ASN A 269 14.47 -11.44 -13.54
N LYS A 270 13.67 -10.81 -12.68
CA LYS A 270 12.39 -11.40 -12.22
C LYS A 270 11.43 -11.58 -13.41
N VAL A 271 11.31 -10.57 -14.28
CA VAL A 271 10.48 -10.64 -15.50
C VAL A 271 10.98 -11.71 -16.45
N ILE A 272 12.29 -11.78 -16.67
CA ILE A 272 12.92 -12.79 -17.53
C ILE A 272 12.67 -14.19 -16.96
N SER A 273 12.92 -14.39 -15.67
CA SER A 273 12.67 -15.68 -14.99
C SER A 273 11.22 -16.12 -15.07
N SER A 274 10.28 -15.18 -14.90
CA SER A 274 8.84 -15.43 -15.09
C SER A 274 8.54 -15.91 -16.51
N SER A 275 9.15 -15.27 -17.52
CA SER A 275 8.98 -15.66 -18.92
C SER A 275 9.59 -17.03 -19.21
N ASP A 276 10.82 -17.26 -18.79
CA ASP A 276 11.56 -18.51 -19.07
C ASP A 276 10.93 -19.73 -18.40
N ASN A 277 10.37 -19.56 -17.20
CA ASN A 277 9.71 -20.62 -16.44
C ASN A 277 8.21 -20.75 -16.76
N ASN A 278 7.66 -19.86 -17.60
CA ASN A 278 6.22 -19.75 -17.85
C ASN A 278 5.40 -19.62 -16.56
N ASP A 279 5.92 -18.87 -15.60
CA ASP A 279 5.35 -18.63 -14.28
C ASP A 279 4.89 -17.16 -14.20
N PRO A 280 3.56 -16.89 -14.24
CA PRO A 280 3.04 -15.52 -14.25
C PRO A 280 3.45 -14.72 -13.02
N ILE A 281 3.68 -13.42 -13.20
CA ILE A 281 3.90 -12.51 -12.06
C ILE A 281 2.57 -12.26 -11.36
N ASP A 282 2.50 -12.59 -10.07
CA ASP A 282 1.32 -12.39 -9.23
C ASP A 282 1.20 -10.92 -8.79
N TRP A 283 0.74 -10.08 -9.72
CA TRP A 283 0.54 -8.66 -9.46
C TRP A 283 -0.58 -8.42 -8.45
N ILE A 284 -0.33 -7.53 -7.49
CA ILE A 284 -1.33 -7.09 -6.52
C ILE A 284 -2.19 -6.01 -7.17
N ARG A 285 -3.52 -6.25 -7.24
CA ARG A 285 -4.47 -5.29 -7.79
C ARG A 285 -4.53 -4.04 -6.91
N VAL A 286 -4.35 -2.86 -7.52
CA VAL A 286 -4.38 -1.57 -6.82
C VAL A 286 -5.79 -0.96 -6.88
N HIS A 287 -6.39 -0.90 -8.07
CA HIS A 287 -7.72 -0.34 -8.25
C HIS A 287 -8.76 -1.46 -8.16
N HIS A 288 -9.72 -1.29 -7.25
CA HIS A 288 -10.70 -2.31 -6.94
C HIS A 288 -12.10 -1.70 -6.77
N ASN A 289 -13.06 -2.21 -7.50
CA ASN A 289 -14.49 -1.95 -7.28
C ASN A 289 -15.12 -3.14 -6.54
N PRO A 290 -16.12 -2.93 -5.67
CA PRO A 290 -16.88 -4.03 -5.07
C PRO A 290 -17.51 -4.93 -6.12
N ASP A 291 -17.66 -6.23 -5.83
CA ASP A 291 -18.15 -7.23 -6.78
C ASP A 291 -19.56 -6.95 -7.32
N HIS A 292 -20.38 -6.22 -6.56
CA HIS A 292 -21.74 -5.82 -6.94
C HIS A 292 -21.79 -4.59 -7.86
N VAL A 293 -20.64 -4.06 -8.27
CA VAL A 293 -20.53 -2.89 -9.15
C VAL A 293 -20.07 -3.31 -10.54
N PHE A 294 -20.89 -3.05 -11.53
CA PHE A 294 -20.49 -3.17 -12.93
C PHE A 294 -19.75 -1.89 -13.36
N PHE A 295 -18.57 -2.05 -13.91
CA PHE A 295 -17.79 -1.02 -14.55
C PHE A 295 -17.17 -1.53 -15.83
N SER A 296 -17.12 -0.71 -16.88
CA SER A 296 -16.53 -1.08 -18.17
C SER A 296 -15.54 0.00 -18.63
N HIS A 297 -14.26 -0.36 -18.73
CA HIS A 297 -13.26 0.53 -19.32
C HIS A 297 -13.62 0.93 -20.75
N ALA A 298 -14.02 -0.03 -21.60
CA ALA A 298 -14.38 0.25 -22.98
C ALA A 298 -15.48 1.31 -23.11
N GLN A 299 -16.50 1.30 -22.24
CA GLN A 299 -17.56 2.30 -22.27
C GLN A 299 -17.06 3.69 -21.84
N HIS A 300 -16.16 3.77 -20.88
CA HIS A 300 -15.64 5.06 -20.39
C HIS A 300 -14.57 5.62 -21.32
N VAL A 301 -13.63 4.78 -21.74
CA VAL A 301 -12.46 5.24 -22.51
C VAL A 301 -12.77 5.43 -23.99
N VAL A 302 -13.52 4.50 -24.59
CA VAL A 302 -13.78 4.54 -26.05
C VAL A 302 -15.06 5.32 -26.34
N ILE A 303 -16.14 5.05 -25.60
CA ILE A 303 -17.45 5.69 -25.85
C ILE A 303 -17.56 7.04 -25.13
N GLY A 304 -17.09 7.08 -23.88
CA GLY A 304 -17.11 8.30 -23.05
C GLY A 304 -15.94 9.23 -23.34
N GLU A 305 -14.93 8.80 -24.07
CA GLU A 305 -13.70 9.57 -24.36
C GLU A 305 -13.01 10.12 -23.10
N VAL A 306 -13.13 9.37 -21.97
CA VAL A 306 -12.55 9.75 -20.67
C VAL A 306 -11.07 9.41 -20.64
N GLU A 307 -10.25 10.37 -20.26
CA GLU A 307 -8.80 10.19 -20.14
C GLU A 307 -8.43 9.27 -18.97
N CYS A 308 -7.35 8.49 -19.12
CA CYS A 308 -6.90 7.55 -18.08
C CYS A 308 -6.62 8.27 -16.75
N GLN A 309 -6.06 9.47 -16.82
CA GLN A 309 -5.66 10.29 -15.68
C GLN A 309 -6.85 10.78 -14.84
N ASP A 310 -8.05 10.94 -15.43
CA ASP A 310 -9.24 11.38 -14.70
C ASP A 310 -9.61 10.43 -13.55
N CYS A 311 -9.32 9.13 -13.74
CA CYS A 311 -9.59 8.09 -12.74
C CYS A 311 -8.32 7.64 -12.00
N HIS A 312 -7.20 7.54 -12.71
CA HIS A 312 -5.96 6.96 -12.19
C HIS A 312 -4.93 7.98 -11.72
N GLY A 313 -5.17 9.30 -11.99
CA GLY A 313 -4.21 10.37 -11.74
C GLY A 313 -3.02 10.31 -12.69
N ASP A 314 -1.99 11.11 -12.44
CA ASP A 314 -0.80 11.24 -13.28
C ASP A 314 0.09 9.99 -13.16
N VAL A 315 -0.39 8.86 -13.70
CA VAL A 315 0.27 7.54 -13.62
C VAL A 315 1.68 7.59 -14.21
N GLU A 316 1.88 8.39 -15.25
CA GLU A 316 3.16 8.62 -15.92
C GLU A 316 4.20 9.31 -15.02
N GLU A 317 3.82 9.81 -13.86
CA GLU A 317 4.74 10.33 -12.84
C GLU A 317 4.98 9.33 -11.70
N MET A 318 4.24 8.21 -11.66
CA MET A 318 4.28 7.26 -10.55
C MET A 318 5.38 6.20 -10.72
N HIS A 319 6.29 6.16 -9.76
CA HIS A 319 7.21 5.02 -9.60
C HIS A 319 6.54 3.83 -8.89
N ARG A 320 5.58 4.09 -8.04
CA ARG A 320 4.70 3.11 -7.40
C ARG A 320 3.27 3.54 -7.68
N ILE A 321 2.52 2.65 -8.33
CA ILE A 321 1.11 2.91 -8.59
C ILE A 321 0.32 2.97 -7.29
N LYS A 322 -0.56 3.98 -7.17
CA LYS A 322 -1.48 4.14 -6.05
C LYS A 322 -2.89 4.44 -6.55
N GLN A 323 -3.88 4.06 -5.79
CA GLN A 323 -5.26 4.46 -6.07
C GLN A 323 -5.46 5.92 -5.67
N VAL A 324 -5.61 6.82 -6.65
CA VAL A 324 -5.80 8.26 -6.41
C VAL A 324 -7.26 8.56 -6.10
N SER A 325 -8.17 8.10 -6.96
CA SER A 325 -9.62 8.30 -6.80
C SER A 325 -10.19 7.30 -5.81
N ASP A 326 -11.20 7.71 -5.03
CA ASP A 326 -11.81 6.84 -4.04
C ASP A 326 -12.71 5.75 -4.64
N LEU A 327 -13.14 5.93 -5.90
CA LEU A 327 -14.01 5.03 -6.66
C LEU A 327 -15.32 4.70 -5.92
N SER A 328 -15.78 5.60 -5.06
CA SER A 328 -17.06 5.45 -4.36
C SER A 328 -18.25 5.72 -5.29
N MET A 329 -19.43 5.25 -4.91
CA MET A 329 -20.66 5.54 -5.64
C MET A 329 -20.87 7.05 -5.79
N GLY A 330 -20.59 7.85 -4.75
CA GLY A 330 -20.70 9.31 -4.78
C GLY A 330 -19.78 9.94 -5.83
N TRP A 331 -18.53 9.48 -5.88
CA TRP A 331 -17.54 9.94 -6.86
C TRP A 331 -17.97 9.64 -8.31
N CYS A 332 -18.47 8.42 -8.56
CA CYS A 332 -18.98 8.06 -9.89
C CYS A 332 -20.20 8.90 -10.29
N ILE A 333 -21.16 9.09 -9.37
CA ILE A 333 -22.37 9.86 -9.63
C ILE A 333 -22.06 11.35 -9.88
N GLU A 334 -21.10 11.91 -9.13
CA GLU A 334 -20.67 13.30 -9.33
C GLU A 334 -20.10 13.51 -10.73
N CYS A 335 -19.20 12.64 -11.16
CA CYS A 335 -18.67 12.64 -12.53
C CYS A 335 -19.80 12.52 -13.58
N HIS A 336 -20.74 11.60 -13.44
CA HIS A 336 -21.85 11.42 -14.37
C HIS A 336 -22.84 12.60 -14.41
N ARG A 337 -22.91 13.41 -13.37
CA ARG A 337 -23.71 14.64 -13.34
C ARG A 337 -23.06 15.80 -14.06
N GLU A 338 -21.74 15.83 -14.06
CA GLU A 338 -20.95 16.94 -14.60
C GLU A 338 -20.42 16.64 -16.01
N SER A 339 -20.10 15.39 -16.32
CA SER A 339 -19.52 15.01 -17.61
C SER A 339 -20.53 15.13 -18.75
N GLU A 340 -20.11 15.81 -19.81
CA GLU A 340 -20.88 15.98 -21.03
C GLU A 340 -20.74 14.78 -21.96
N VAL A 341 -21.79 14.47 -22.71
CA VAL A 341 -21.81 13.41 -23.70
C VAL A 341 -21.37 13.95 -25.05
N SER A 342 -20.40 13.28 -25.68
CA SER A 342 -19.83 13.68 -26.96
C SER A 342 -20.71 13.21 -28.15
N PHE A 343 -21.87 13.84 -28.38
CA PHE A 343 -22.78 13.49 -29.46
C PHE A 343 -22.24 13.71 -30.88
N HIS A 344 -21.22 14.59 -31.03
CA HIS A 344 -20.72 14.96 -32.36
C HIS A 344 -19.70 13.98 -32.93
N THR A 345 -18.98 13.29 -32.08
CA THR A 345 -17.85 12.43 -32.46
C THR A 345 -18.17 10.95 -32.33
N ASN A 346 -19.29 10.57 -31.70
CA ASN A 346 -19.54 9.18 -31.33
C ASN A 346 -20.90 8.68 -31.83
N GLU A 347 -20.86 7.77 -32.82
CA GLU A 347 -22.06 7.14 -33.41
C GLU A 347 -22.85 6.29 -32.40
N PHE A 348 -22.25 5.88 -31.28
CA PHE A 348 -22.94 5.13 -30.24
C PHE A 348 -24.19 5.87 -29.71
N TYR A 349 -24.13 7.22 -29.67
CA TYR A 349 -25.23 8.04 -29.20
C TYR A 349 -26.28 8.37 -30.28
N SER A 350 -26.18 7.80 -31.48
CA SER A 350 -27.15 8.03 -32.57
C SER A 350 -28.59 7.63 -32.21
N SER A 351 -28.76 6.71 -31.25
CA SER A 351 -30.07 6.28 -30.74
C SER A 351 -30.80 7.38 -29.92
N TYR A 352 -30.09 8.43 -29.49
CA TYR A 352 -30.64 9.58 -28.77
C TYR A 352 -30.99 10.72 -29.73
N GLU A 353 -31.67 10.41 -30.85
CA GLU A 353 -31.90 11.33 -31.96
C GLU A 353 -32.50 12.70 -31.53
N GLU A 354 -33.42 12.70 -30.58
CA GLU A 354 -34.07 13.91 -30.08
C GLU A 354 -33.03 14.82 -29.40
N LEU A 355 -32.27 14.32 -28.44
CA LEU A 355 -31.23 15.07 -27.75
C LEU A 355 -30.10 15.52 -28.70
N VAL A 356 -29.70 14.65 -29.65
CA VAL A 356 -28.72 15.02 -30.68
C VAL A 356 -29.22 16.21 -31.53
N ASN A 357 -30.48 16.22 -31.87
CA ASN A 357 -31.09 17.32 -32.64
C ASN A 357 -31.19 18.60 -31.82
N GLU A 358 -31.60 18.54 -30.55
CA GLU A 358 -31.66 19.71 -29.65
C GLU A 358 -30.28 20.36 -29.49
N VAL A 359 -29.22 19.55 -29.33
CA VAL A 359 -27.83 20.07 -29.25
C VAL A 359 -27.41 20.70 -30.59
N LYS A 360 -27.71 20.04 -31.73
CA LYS A 360 -27.39 20.59 -33.06
C LYS A 360 -28.11 21.87 -33.39
N GLN A 361 -29.33 22.04 -32.89
CA GLN A 361 -30.14 23.24 -33.09
C GLN A 361 -29.77 24.36 -32.11
N GLY A 362 -28.91 24.09 -31.13
CA GLY A 362 -28.50 25.04 -30.10
C GLY A 362 -29.56 25.30 -29.05
N GLU A 363 -30.59 24.44 -28.97
CA GLU A 363 -31.64 24.52 -27.94
C GLU A 363 -31.12 24.08 -26.57
N VAL A 364 -30.16 23.16 -26.55
CA VAL A 364 -29.44 22.69 -25.37
C VAL A 364 -27.93 22.80 -25.63
N ASN A 365 -27.20 23.44 -24.72
CA ASN A 365 -25.76 23.66 -24.90
C ASN A 365 -24.95 22.38 -24.69
N ALA A 366 -25.38 21.55 -23.72
CA ALA A 366 -24.72 20.30 -23.39
C ALA A 366 -25.68 19.30 -22.74
N VAL A 367 -25.46 18.04 -22.97
CA VAL A 367 -26.19 16.91 -22.33
C VAL A 367 -25.22 16.15 -21.45
N THR A 368 -25.52 16.05 -20.16
CA THR A 368 -24.71 15.28 -19.24
C THR A 368 -25.06 13.79 -19.29
N VAL A 369 -24.12 12.95 -18.81
CA VAL A 369 -24.31 11.50 -18.71
C VAL A 369 -25.54 11.15 -17.84
N GLU A 370 -25.85 11.95 -16.80
CA GLU A 370 -27.07 11.82 -15.99
C GLU A 370 -28.34 11.90 -16.85
N LYS A 371 -28.41 12.86 -17.78
CA LYS A 371 -29.60 13.06 -18.64
C LYS A 371 -29.90 11.89 -19.59
N ILE A 372 -28.88 11.10 -19.93
CA ILE A 372 -29.04 9.88 -20.71
C ILE A 372 -29.19 8.62 -19.84
N GLY A 373 -29.45 8.79 -18.53
CA GLY A 373 -29.69 7.70 -17.59
C GLY A 373 -28.43 7.09 -16.96
N GLY A 374 -27.28 7.77 -17.05
CA GLY A 374 -26.01 7.26 -16.50
C GLY A 374 -25.95 7.18 -14.97
N THR A 375 -26.94 7.75 -14.25
CA THR A 375 -27.07 7.68 -12.80
C THR A 375 -28.14 6.70 -12.32
N GLU A 376 -28.77 5.95 -13.25
CA GLU A 376 -29.74 4.94 -12.89
C GLU A 376 -29.06 3.75 -12.16
N CYS A 377 -29.67 3.30 -11.06
CA CYS A 377 -29.09 2.25 -10.21
C CYS A 377 -28.68 0.99 -10.96
N MET A 378 -29.54 0.54 -11.92
CA MET A 378 -29.31 -0.70 -12.68
C MET A 378 -28.20 -0.57 -13.76
N LYS A 379 -27.65 0.59 -13.97
CA LYS A 379 -26.50 0.78 -14.88
C LYS A 379 -25.19 0.33 -14.23
N CYS A 380 -25.14 0.46 -12.90
CA CYS A 380 -23.94 0.14 -12.11
C CYS A 380 -24.15 -1.06 -11.18
N HIS A 381 -25.39 -1.42 -10.83
CA HIS A 381 -25.71 -2.51 -9.92
C HIS A 381 -26.57 -3.58 -10.61
N TYR A 382 -26.23 -4.88 -10.44
CA TYR A 382 -26.97 -6.02 -11.00
C TYR A 382 -27.19 -7.13 -9.96
#